data_47fc262a8ec311bcd7de048d22f5d8db
#
_entry.id   47fc262a8ec311bcd7de048d22f5d8db
#
_cell.length_a   1.000
_cell.length_b   1.000
_cell.length_c   1.000
_cell.angle_alpha   90.00
_cell.angle_beta   90.00
_cell.angle_gamma   90.00
#
_symmetry.space_group_name_H-M   'P 1'
#
loop_
_entity.id
_entity.type
_entity.pdbx_description
1 polymer ?
#
loop_
_entity_poly.entity_id
_entity_poly.type
_entity_poly.pdbx_seq_one_letter_code
_entity_poly.pdbx_strand_id
1 'polypeptide(L)'
;VMSLEVKTSGASMRVEVTGGTGEVTASTPDGKTWVVRPAGYEGGVVDARAPVHTTITYTDGTDTVSVVRDPDVGTAFTSLDGTVLIPFKLSHEWSYPVRPDAHVLRAGGRSWVSFGREPFRGPWQIRAVIEGPHFREFEALVEARERIVFLHNRSWCQLPHCPAPDVIVGHVTDVAGEVSGRKDVATMVYRVQLDAVGLGRRLVVPALT
;
A
#
# COMPACT_ATOMS: atom_id res chain seq x y z
N VAL A 1 -23.99 -14.04 -17.74
CA VAL A 1 -23.32 -12.90 -17.09
C VAL A 1 -22.82 -13.44 -15.77
N MET A 2 -21.53 -13.33 -15.50
CA MET A 2 -20.96 -13.72 -14.21
C MET A 2 -21.15 -12.56 -13.24
N SER A 3 -21.71 -12.82 -12.05
CA SER A 3 -21.84 -11.81 -11.01
C SER A 3 -20.47 -11.37 -10.49
N LEU A 4 -20.37 -10.15 -9.98
CA LEU A 4 -19.19 -9.66 -9.29
C LEU A 4 -18.96 -10.46 -8.02
N GLU A 5 -17.78 -11.03 -7.87
CA GLU A 5 -17.35 -11.75 -6.68
C GLU A 5 -16.12 -11.09 -6.09
N VAL A 6 -16.14 -10.84 -4.78
CA VAL A 6 -15.03 -10.27 -4.03
C VAL A 6 -14.79 -11.13 -2.80
N LYS A 7 -13.55 -11.59 -2.63
CA LYS A 7 -13.16 -12.41 -1.49
C LYS A 7 -11.80 -11.99 -0.94
N THR A 8 -11.54 -12.35 0.31
CA THR A 8 -10.23 -12.20 0.94
C THR A 8 -9.55 -13.55 1.04
N SER A 9 -8.24 -13.60 0.83
CA SER A 9 -7.47 -14.85 0.88
C SER A 9 -6.03 -14.65 1.38
N GLY A 10 -5.43 -15.75 1.88
CA GLY A 10 -4.05 -15.79 2.35
C GLY A 10 -3.82 -15.03 3.66
N ALA A 11 -2.59 -15.07 4.16
CA ALA A 11 -2.20 -14.43 5.42
C ALA A 11 -2.32 -12.90 5.39
N SER A 12 -2.11 -12.28 4.24
CA SER A 12 -2.29 -10.84 4.04
C SER A 12 -3.74 -10.41 3.89
N MET A 13 -4.68 -11.36 3.89
CA MET A 13 -6.09 -11.14 3.56
C MET A 13 -6.24 -10.30 2.29
N ARG A 14 -5.45 -10.65 1.25
CA ARG A 14 -5.51 -9.95 -0.03
C ARG A 14 -6.92 -9.99 -0.59
N VAL A 15 -7.34 -8.91 -1.18
CA VAL A 15 -8.69 -8.81 -1.77
C VAL A 15 -8.61 -9.18 -3.24
N GLU A 16 -9.28 -10.26 -3.61
CA GLU A 16 -9.41 -10.73 -4.98
C GLU A 16 -10.78 -10.38 -5.54
N VAL A 17 -10.79 -9.81 -6.73
CA VAL A 17 -12.00 -9.38 -7.44
C VAL A 17 -12.11 -10.17 -8.74
N THR A 18 -13.19 -10.92 -8.88
CA THR A 18 -13.48 -11.78 -10.06
C THR A 18 -14.91 -11.57 -10.53
N GLY A 19 -15.25 -12.11 -11.69
CA GLY A 19 -16.57 -11.95 -12.28
C GLY A 19 -16.91 -10.50 -12.63
N GLY A 20 -18.20 -10.21 -12.73
CA GLY A 20 -18.71 -8.88 -13.13
C GLY A 20 -18.40 -8.49 -14.57
N THR A 21 -18.99 -7.40 -15.02
CA THR A 21 -18.82 -6.87 -16.37
C THR A 21 -18.34 -5.42 -16.31
N GLY A 22 -17.28 -5.11 -17.05
CA GLY A 22 -16.80 -3.73 -17.18
C GLY A 22 -15.79 -3.30 -16.12
N GLU A 23 -15.75 -1.99 -15.86
CA GLU A 23 -14.86 -1.40 -14.87
C GLU A 23 -15.34 -1.73 -13.46
N VAL A 24 -14.43 -2.13 -12.58
CA VAL A 24 -14.72 -2.28 -11.15
C VAL A 24 -14.06 -1.17 -10.38
N THR A 25 -14.87 -0.45 -9.62
CA THR A 25 -14.42 0.60 -8.71
C THR A 25 -14.59 0.15 -7.26
N ALA A 26 -13.69 0.59 -6.40
CA ALA A 26 -13.77 0.43 -4.97
C ALA A 26 -13.97 1.77 -4.29
N SER A 27 -14.67 1.75 -3.16
CA SER A 27 -14.89 2.93 -2.32
C SER A 27 -14.85 2.58 -0.84
N THR A 28 -14.51 3.58 -0.03
CA THR A 28 -14.50 3.49 1.43
C THR A 28 -15.51 4.48 2.03
N PRO A 29 -15.95 4.28 3.28
CA PRO A 29 -16.92 5.18 3.93
C PRO A 29 -16.44 6.63 4.07
N ASP A 30 -15.12 6.87 4.07
CA ASP A 30 -14.52 8.21 4.11
C ASP A 30 -14.47 8.89 2.72
N GLY A 31 -15.10 8.28 1.71
CA GLY A 31 -15.28 8.85 0.38
C GLY A 31 -14.11 8.67 -0.59
N LYS A 32 -13.08 7.91 -0.22
CA LYS A 32 -12.02 7.55 -1.17
C LYS A 32 -12.54 6.57 -2.21
N THR A 33 -12.16 6.77 -3.47
CA THR A 33 -12.51 5.90 -4.59
C THR A 33 -11.31 5.62 -5.48
N TRP A 34 -11.25 4.41 -6.05
CA TRP A 34 -10.21 4.05 -7.03
C TRP A 34 -10.70 2.96 -7.98
N VAL A 35 -10.10 2.91 -9.16
CA VAL A 35 -10.35 1.85 -10.13
C VAL A 35 -9.48 0.64 -9.77
N VAL A 36 -10.11 -0.51 -9.58
CA VAL A 36 -9.46 -1.79 -9.27
C VAL A 36 -9.23 -2.58 -10.56
N ARG A 37 -10.26 -2.70 -11.38
CA ARG A 37 -10.19 -3.36 -12.69
C ARG A 37 -10.71 -2.40 -13.76
N PRO A 38 -9.89 -2.02 -14.75
CA PRO A 38 -10.34 -1.14 -15.81
C PRO A 38 -11.30 -1.85 -16.77
N ALA A 39 -12.13 -1.07 -17.47
CA ALA A 39 -12.97 -1.59 -18.52
C ALA A 39 -12.17 -2.33 -19.60
N GLY A 40 -12.69 -3.46 -20.06
CA GLY A 40 -12.06 -4.31 -21.10
C GLY A 40 -10.97 -5.25 -20.57
N TYR A 41 -10.71 -5.27 -19.27
CA TYR A 41 -9.83 -6.28 -18.65
C TYR A 41 -10.66 -7.51 -18.26
N GLU A 42 -10.34 -8.64 -18.89
CA GLU A 42 -11.00 -9.94 -18.68
C GLU A 42 -10.14 -10.81 -17.74
N GLY A 43 -10.32 -10.72 -16.48
CA GLY A 43 -9.57 -11.54 -15.53
C GLY A 43 -9.82 -11.14 -14.10
N GLY A 44 -9.41 -12.01 -13.17
CA GLY A 44 -9.35 -11.67 -11.76
C GLY A 44 -8.21 -10.69 -11.49
N VAL A 45 -8.43 -9.80 -10.53
CA VAL A 45 -7.42 -8.83 -10.08
C VAL A 45 -7.30 -8.86 -8.56
N VAL A 46 -6.12 -8.52 -8.06
CA VAL A 46 -5.90 -8.27 -6.63
C VAL A 46 -5.94 -6.77 -6.38
N ASP A 47 -6.76 -6.35 -5.42
CA ASP A 47 -6.75 -4.96 -4.97
C ASP A 47 -5.66 -4.73 -3.93
N ALA A 48 -4.46 -4.39 -4.41
CA ALA A 48 -3.32 -4.08 -3.54
C ALA A 48 -3.53 -2.79 -2.70
N ARG A 49 -4.50 -1.93 -3.08
CA ARG A 49 -4.83 -0.69 -2.38
C ARG A 49 -5.89 -0.85 -1.31
N ALA A 50 -6.48 -2.03 -1.19
CA ALA A 50 -7.50 -2.30 -0.19
C ALA A 50 -6.98 -1.98 1.22
N PRO A 51 -7.56 -0.99 1.94
CA PRO A 51 -7.16 -0.68 3.30
C PRO A 51 -7.54 -1.81 4.26
N VAL A 52 -6.87 -1.86 5.41
CA VAL A 52 -7.18 -2.84 6.47
C VAL A 52 -8.23 -2.27 7.44
N HIS A 53 -9.02 -3.14 8.05
CA HIS A 53 -10.06 -2.82 9.05
C HIS A 53 -11.09 -1.77 8.61
N THR A 54 -11.27 -1.61 7.32
CA THR A 54 -12.25 -0.69 6.75
C THR A 54 -13.15 -1.46 5.82
N THR A 55 -14.44 -1.19 5.86
CA THR A 55 -15.37 -1.73 4.86
C THR A 55 -15.07 -1.12 3.51
N ILE A 56 -14.83 -1.98 2.53
CA ILE A 56 -14.58 -1.58 1.15
C ILE A 56 -15.74 -2.06 0.32
N THR A 57 -16.34 -1.17 -0.44
CA THR A 57 -17.45 -1.48 -1.35
C THR A 57 -16.96 -1.47 -2.78
N TYR A 58 -17.14 -2.58 -3.46
CA TYR A 58 -16.79 -2.79 -4.87
C TYR A 58 -18.05 -2.78 -5.72
N THR A 59 -18.00 -2.12 -6.85
CA THR A 59 -19.11 -2.11 -7.82
C THR A 59 -18.59 -2.13 -9.26
N ASP A 60 -19.31 -2.87 -10.12
CA ASP A 60 -19.10 -2.84 -11.58
C ASP A 60 -20.19 -2.04 -12.30
N GLY A 61 -21.00 -1.30 -11.54
CA GLY A 61 -22.15 -0.55 -12.04
C GLY A 61 -23.47 -1.35 -12.05
N THR A 62 -23.40 -2.68 -11.93
CA THR A 62 -24.57 -3.57 -11.87
C THR A 62 -24.65 -4.24 -10.50
N ASP A 63 -23.56 -4.86 -10.10
CA ASP A 63 -23.45 -5.56 -8.82
C ASP A 63 -22.65 -4.72 -7.82
N THR A 64 -22.92 -4.95 -6.54
CA THR A 64 -22.20 -4.30 -5.43
C THR A 64 -21.89 -5.32 -4.36
N VAL A 65 -20.62 -5.42 -3.96
CA VAL A 65 -20.14 -6.33 -2.91
C VAL A 65 -19.28 -5.57 -1.93
N SER A 66 -19.47 -5.83 -0.63
CA SER A 66 -18.65 -5.22 0.42
C SER A 66 -17.85 -6.27 1.17
N VAL A 67 -16.58 -5.97 1.46
CA VAL A 67 -15.69 -6.80 2.24
C VAL A 67 -14.90 -5.95 3.24
N VAL A 68 -14.34 -6.62 4.25
CA VAL A 68 -13.35 -6.03 5.15
C VAL A 68 -12.08 -6.84 5.02
N ARG A 69 -10.97 -6.16 4.80
CA ARG A 69 -9.63 -6.74 4.83
C ARG A 69 -9.10 -6.68 6.25
N ASP A 70 -8.96 -7.83 6.90
CA ASP A 70 -8.61 -7.92 8.31
C ASP A 70 -7.49 -8.95 8.57
N PRO A 71 -6.25 -8.67 8.15
CA PRO A 71 -5.11 -9.52 8.46
C PRO A 71 -4.78 -9.42 9.96
N ASP A 72 -4.40 -10.56 10.56
CA ASP A 72 -3.98 -10.63 11.96
C ASP A 72 -2.57 -10.10 12.17
N VAL A 73 -2.35 -8.84 11.77
CA VAL A 73 -1.06 -8.14 11.92
C VAL A 73 -1.28 -6.66 12.20
N GLY A 74 -0.41 -6.07 13.01
CA GLY A 74 -0.44 -4.63 13.31
C GLY A 74 0.12 -3.79 12.16
N THR A 75 1.29 -4.18 11.66
CA THR A 75 1.95 -3.51 10.54
C THR A 75 2.73 -4.54 9.75
N ALA A 76 2.70 -4.46 8.43
CA ALA A 76 3.39 -5.40 7.56
C ALA A 76 3.81 -4.77 6.22
N PHE A 77 4.84 -5.36 5.61
CA PHE A 77 5.05 -5.27 4.17
C PHE A 77 4.47 -6.51 3.49
N THR A 78 3.93 -6.35 2.30
CA THR A 78 3.48 -7.47 1.47
C THR A 78 3.91 -7.26 0.03
N SER A 79 4.05 -8.37 -0.70
CA SER A 79 4.14 -8.34 -2.16
C SER A 79 2.87 -7.71 -2.75
N LEU A 80 2.96 -7.24 -3.99
CA LEU A 80 1.84 -6.58 -4.66
C LEU A 80 0.61 -7.50 -4.80
N ASP A 81 0.86 -8.80 -5.02
CA ASP A 81 -0.16 -9.84 -5.11
C ASP A 81 -0.64 -10.37 -3.74
N GLY A 82 -0.01 -9.91 -2.65
CA GLY A 82 -0.36 -10.28 -1.29
C GLY A 82 0.05 -11.69 -0.86
N THR A 83 0.90 -12.40 -1.62
CA THR A 83 1.35 -13.76 -1.29
C THR A 83 2.40 -13.79 -0.20
N VAL A 84 3.25 -12.77 -0.13
CA VAL A 84 4.25 -12.59 0.91
C VAL A 84 3.72 -11.60 1.94
N LEU A 85 3.83 -11.93 3.23
CA LEU A 85 3.47 -11.07 4.34
C LEU A 85 4.61 -11.02 5.36
N ILE A 86 5.16 -9.86 5.59
CA ILE A 86 6.29 -9.61 6.48
C ILE A 86 5.84 -8.70 7.60
N PRO A 87 5.43 -9.24 8.75
CA PRO A 87 5.05 -8.45 9.90
C PRO A 87 6.28 -7.75 10.49
N PHE A 88 6.08 -6.54 10.98
CA PHE A 88 7.13 -5.80 11.67
C PHE A 88 6.56 -4.86 12.74
N LYS A 89 7.41 -4.43 13.66
CA LYS A 89 7.09 -3.39 14.61
C LYS A 89 7.49 -2.04 14.05
N LEU A 90 6.53 -1.14 13.94
CA LEU A 90 6.77 0.24 13.53
C LEU A 90 7.50 0.98 14.65
N SER A 91 8.69 1.51 14.39
CA SER A 91 9.33 2.44 15.32
C SER A 91 8.65 3.80 15.24
N HIS A 92 8.64 4.55 16.36
CA HIS A 92 8.02 5.88 16.45
C HIS A 92 8.64 6.94 15.52
N GLU A 93 9.79 6.64 14.92
CA GLU A 93 10.44 7.50 13.95
C GLU A 93 9.94 7.19 12.55
N TRP A 94 8.88 7.82 12.15
CA TRP A 94 8.49 7.81 10.78
C TRP A 94 8.18 9.24 10.31
N SER A 95 8.57 9.56 9.12
CA SER A 95 8.39 10.89 8.55
C SER A 95 8.01 10.82 7.08
N TYR A 96 7.30 11.81 6.63
CA TYR A 96 7.06 12.05 5.23
C TYR A 96 7.22 13.55 4.95
N PRO A 97 8.00 13.93 3.97
CA PRO A 97 8.02 15.32 3.54
C PRO A 97 6.72 15.63 2.79
N VAL A 98 6.01 16.64 3.24
CA VAL A 98 4.95 17.28 2.44
C VAL A 98 5.61 18.35 1.61
N ARG A 99 5.71 18.12 0.32
CA ARG A 99 6.21 19.14 -0.62
C ARG A 99 5.04 19.65 -1.42
N PRO A 100 4.86 20.98 -1.51
CA PRO A 100 3.94 21.52 -2.50
C PRO A 100 4.44 21.07 -3.88
N ASP A 101 3.54 20.57 -4.70
CA ASP A 101 3.84 20.33 -6.12
C ASP A 101 3.96 21.69 -6.80
N ALA A 102 5.17 22.27 -6.68
CA ALA A 102 5.45 23.60 -7.15
C ALA A 102 6.52 23.54 -8.24
N HIS A 103 6.15 23.94 -9.44
CA HIS A 103 7.07 24.13 -10.54
C HIS A 103 7.50 25.59 -10.62
N VAL A 104 8.81 25.84 -10.50
CA VAL A 104 9.37 27.18 -10.65
C VAL A 104 9.92 27.32 -12.07
N LEU A 105 9.28 28.14 -12.87
CA LEU A 105 9.75 28.52 -14.19
C LEU A 105 10.51 29.85 -14.09
N ARG A 106 11.71 29.90 -14.62
CA ARG A 106 12.54 31.12 -14.66
C ARG A 106 12.83 31.48 -16.09
N ALA A 107 12.38 32.65 -16.53
CA ALA A 107 12.66 33.19 -17.84
C ALA A 107 12.71 34.73 -17.81
N GLY A 108 13.64 35.33 -18.51
CA GLY A 108 13.75 36.81 -18.65
C GLY A 108 13.88 37.56 -17.32
N GLY A 109 14.60 36.99 -16.33
CA GLY A 109 14.77 37.63 -15.01
C GLY A 109 13.54 37.57 -14.11
N ARG A 110 12.47 36.89 -14.53
CA ARG A 110 11.23 36.67 -13.74
C ARG A 110 11.08 35.22 -13.35
N SER A 111 10.45 34.98 -12.22
CA SER A 111 10.11 33.65 -11.74
C SER A 111 8.58 33.52 -11.63
N TRP A 112 8.04 32.44 -12.15
CA TRP A 112 6.65 32.06 -12.00
C TRP A 112 6.61 30.76 -11.18
N VAL A 113 5.69 30.69 -10.22
CA VAL A 113 5.44 29.49 -9.42
C VAL A 113 4.08 28.94 -9.84
N SER A 114 4.06 27.73 -10.36
CA SER A 114 2.84 26.98 -10.63
C SER A 114 2.70 25.90 -9.57
N PHE A 115 1.54 25.81 -8.95
CA PHE A 115 1.23 24.75 -7.97
C PHE A 115 0.39 23.68 -8.65
N GLY A 116 0.78 22.42 -8.47
CA GLY A 116 -0.05 21.27 -8.82
C GLY A 116 -1.32 21.20 -7.96
N ARG A 117 -2.29 20.41 -8.40
CA ARG A 117 -3.58 20.28 -7.71
C ARG A 117 -3.50 19.57 -6.37
N GLU A 118 -2.49 18.73 -6.17
CA GLU A 118 -2.31 17.97 -4.92
C GLU A 118 -0.87 18.13 -4.40
N PRO A 119 -0.69 18.32 -3.09
CA PRO A 119 0.65 18.31 -2.51
C PRO A 119 1.26 16.91 -2.66
N PHE A 120 2.47 16.85 -3.20
CA PHE A 120 3.25 15.61 -3.27
C PHE A 120 3.59 15.14 -1.85
N ARG A 121 3.17 13.94 -1.51
CA ARG A 121 3.52 13.28 -0.26
C ARG A 121 4.50 12.15 -0.57
N GLY A 122 5.71 12.27 -0.09
CA GLY A 122 6.71 11.22 -0.24
C GLY A 122 8.12 11.71 -0.51
N PRO A 123 9.11 10.84 -0.55
CA PRO A 123 9.00 9.42 -0.16
C PRO A 123 8.72 9.23 1.33
N TRP A 124 8.01 8.16 1.67
CA TRP A 124 7.76 7.78 3.05
C TRP A 124 9.01 7.16 3.64
N GLN A 125 9.41 7.61 4.82
CA GLN A 125 10.51 7.00 5.58
C GLN A 125 9.91 6.18 6.71
N ILE A 126 10.13 4.88 6.65
CA ILE A 126 9.56 3.90 7.58
C ILE A 126 10.73 3.23 8.30
N ARG A 127 10.72 3.24 9.63
CA ARG A 127 11.65 2.46 10.43
C ARG A 127 10.96 1.18 10.89
N ALA A 128 11.32 0.06 10.27
CA ALA A 128 10.74 -1.24 10.49
C ALA A 128 11.66 -2.10 11.34
N VAL A 129 11.15 -2.66 12.43
CA VAL A 129 11.85 -3.65 13.25
C VAL A 129 11.33 -5.03 12.88
N ILE A 130 12.13 -5.80 12.14
CA ILE A 130 11.78 -7.11 11.60
C ILE A 130 12.49 -8.18 12.41
N GLU A 131 11.76 -9.17 12.92
CA GLU A 131 12.24 -10.22 13.79
C GLU A 131 12.33 -11.58 13.06
N GLY A 132 13.28 -12.41 13.49
CA GLY A 132 13.38 -13.81 13.07
C GLY A 132 13.65 -14.00 11.57
N PRO A 133 13.02 -15.01 10.93
CA PRO A 133 13.28 -15.36 9.53
C PRO A 133 12.79 -14.33 8.54
N HIS A 134 11.87 -13.45 8.95
CA HIS A 134 11.21 -12.47 8.05
C HIS A 134 12.17 -11.43 7.46
N PHE A 135 13.36 -11.21 8.04
CA PHE A 135 14.31 -10.27 7.45
C PHE A 135 14.82 -10.74 6.09
N ARG A 136 15.03 -12.07 5.88
CA ARG A 136 15.46 -12.62 4.58
C ARG A 136 14.35 -12.51 3.53
N GLU A 137 13.11 -12.75 3.96
CA GLU A 137 11.94 -12.57 3.09
C GLU A 137 11.79 -11.10 2.68
N PHE A 138 12.03 -10.16 3.60
CA PHE A 138 12.02 -8.74 3.30
C PHE A 138 13.12 -8.33 2.33
N GLU A 139 14.35 -8.81 2.55
CA GLU A 139 15.47 -8.55 1.63
C GLU A 139 15.15 -9.08 0.22
N ALA A 140 14.65 -10.31 0.12
CA ALA A 140 14.23 -10.88 -1.16
C ALA A 140 13.11 -10.06 -1.83
N LEU A 141 12.15 -9.57 -1.06
CA LEU A 141 11.08 -8.71 -1.56
C LEU A 141 11.62 -7.38 -2.12
N VAL A 142 12.62 -6.78 -1.46
CA VAL A 142 13.29 -5.55 -1.91
C VAL A 142 14.16 -5.82 -3.14
N GLU A 143 14.91 -6.92 -3.16
CA GLU A 143 15.78 -7.31 -4.26
C GLU A 143 15.00 -7.59 -5.56
N ALA A 144 13.77 -8.05 -5.46
CA ALA A 144 12.88 -8.23 -6.61
C ALA A 144 12.58 -6.91 -7.34
N ARG A 145 12.83 -5.75 -6.72
CA ARG A 145 12.60 -4.40 -7.29
C ARG A 145 11.18 -4.15 -7.78
N GLU A 146 10.25 -4.93 -7.29
CA GLU A 146 8.84 -4.75 -7.57
C GLU A 146 8.22 -3.73 -6.62
N ARG A 147 6.98 -3.37 -6.89
CA ARG A 147 6.21 -2.58 -5.93
C ARG A 147 5.85 -3.44 -4.74
N ILE A 148 5.91 -2.84 -3.58
CA ILE A 148 5.46 -3.47 -2.33
C ILE A 148 4.27 -2.71 -1.76
N VAL A 149 3.56 -3.35 -0.85
CA VAL A 149 2.45 -2.75 -0.14
C VAL A 149 2.83 -2.66 1.35
N PHE A 150 2.77 -1.47 1.89
CA PHE A 150 2.79 -1.24 3.33
C PHE A 150 1.36 -1.29 3.84
N LEU A 151 1.12 -2.08 4.88
CA LEU A 151 -0.15 -2.19 5.58
C LEU A 151 0.02 -1.67 7.01
N HIS A 152 -0.91 -0.86 7.46
CA HIS A 152 -0.94 -0.36 8.83
C HIS A 152 -2.34 -0.51 9.44
N ASN A 153 -2.43 -1.34 10.44
CA ASN A 153 -3.66 -1.53 11.20
C ASN A 153 -3.74 -0.50 12.33
N ARG A 154 -4.57 0.50 12.15
CA ARG A 154 -4.74 1.56 13.17
C ARG A 154 -5.29 1.07 14.47
N SER A 155 -6.08 -0.01 14.49
CA SER A 155 -6.65 -0.55 15.72
C SER A 155 -5.58 -1.13 16.66
N TRP A 156 -4.42 -1.51 16.11
CA TRP A 156 -3.27 -1.99 16.87
C TRP A 156 -2.24 -0.88 17.14
N CYS A 157 -2.43 0.29 16.53
CA CYS A 157 -1.53 1.41 16.70
C CYS A 157 -1.79 2.10 18.04
N GLN A 158 -0.79 2.07 18.92
CA GLN A 158 -0.88 2.73 20.24
C GLN A 158 -0.64 4.25 20.18
N LEU A 159 -0.33 4.80 19.01
CA LEU A 159 -0.09 6.24 18.84
C LEU A 159 -1.41 6.96 18.64
N PRO A 160 -1.80 7.86 19.57
CA PRO A 160 -2.94 8.72 19.35
C PRO A 160 -2.65 9.62 18.12
N HIS A 161 -3.62 9.72 17.23
CA HIS A 161 -3.51 10.50 15.98
C HIS A 161 -2.37 10.04 15.05
N CYS A 162 -2.12 8.75 14.96
CA CYS A 162 -1.11 8.20 14.07
C CYS A 162 -1.32 8.73 12.64
N PRO A 163 -0.33 9.43 12.05
CA PRO A 163 -0.46 10.00 10.71
C PRO A 163 -0.23 8.96 9.61
N ALA A 164 0.13 7.71 9.98
CA ALA A 164 0.36 6.64 9.03
C ALA A 164 -0.90 6.34 8.21
N PRO A 165 -0.85 6.26 6.87
CA PRO A 165 -1.96 5.77 6.09
C PRO A 165 -2.14 4.27 6.32
N ASP A 166 -3.36 3.78 6.12
CA ASP A 166 -3.71 2.37 6.31
C ASP A 166 -3.03 1.47 5.25
N VAL A 167 -2.76 2.05 4.08
CA VAL A 167 -2.09 1.36 2.97
C VAL A 167 -1.23 2.33 2.16
N ILE A 168 -0.03 1.89 1.78
CA ILE A 168 0.82 2.56 0.79
C ILE A 168 1.25 1.50 -0.21
N VAL A 169 1.01 1.74 -1.49
CA VAL A 169 1.60 0.97 -2.58
C VAL A 169 2.72 1.78 -3.20
N GLY A 170 3.92 1.25 -3.26
CA GLY A 170 5.05 2.02 -3.74
C GLY A 170 6.28 1.18 -4.10
N HIS A 171 7.31 1.87 -4.60
CA HIS A 171 8.62 1.30 -4.82
C HIS A 171 9.54 1.61 -3.64
N VAL A 172 10.30 0.64 -3.19
CA VAL A 172 11.41 0.88 -2.28
C VAL A 172 12.53 1.57 -3.06
N THR A 173 12.88 2.78 -2.64
CA THR A 173 13.91 3.59 -3.30
C THR A 173 15.23 3.60 -2.53
N ASP A 174 15.17 3.32 -1.23
CA ASP A 174 16.36 3.19 -0.38
C ASP A 174 16.04 2.27 0.80
N VAL A 175 17.02 1.45 1.16
CA VAL A 175 16.96 0.56 2.34
C VAL A 175 18.33 0.54 3.03
N ALA A 176 18.34 0.82 4.32
CA ALA A 176 19.49 0.62 5.17
C ALA A 176 19.11 -0.26 6.37
N GLY A 177 19.83 -1.35 6.56
CA GLY A 177 19.63 -2.29 7.67
C GLY A 177 20.70 -2.17 8.73
N GLU A 178 20.30 -2.23 10.01
CA GLU A 178 21.18 -2.30 11.16
C GLU A 178 20.81 -3.51 12.02
N VAL A 179 21.80 -4.29 12.45
CA VAL A 179 21.57 -5.39 13.40
C VAL A 179 21.33 -4.79 14.78
N SER A 180 20.14 -5.00 15.33
CA SER A 180 19.84 -4.62 16.71
C SER A 180 20.14 -5.82 17.63
N GLY A 181 21.29 -5.76 18.32
CA GLY A 181 21.78 -6.90 19.07
C GLY A 181 21.12 -7.13 20.42
N ARG A 182 20.26 -8.15 20.52
CA ARG A 182 20.22 -9.05 21.68
C ARG A 182 20.65 -10.43 21.21
N LYS A 183 21.46 -11.12 22.01
CA LYS A 183 22.08 -12.41 21.66
C LYS A 183 21.10 -13.53 21.33
N ASP A 184 19.81 -13.36 21.63
CA ASP A 184 18.82 -14.44 21.63
C ASP A 184 17.78 -14.33 20.52
N VAL A 185 17.65 -13.17 19.88
CA VAL A 185 16.72 -12.96 18.77
C VAL A 185 17.39 -12.10 17.70
N ALA A 186 17.55 -12.67 16.51
CA ALA A 186 18.03 -11.90 15.37
C ALA A 186 16.96 -10.86 15.01
N THR A 187 17.23 -9.62 15.35
CA THR A 187 16.34 -8.50 15.05
C THR A 187 17.08 -7.54 14.13
N MET A 188 16.49 -7.25 12.99
CA MET A 188 16.98 -6.25 12.04
C MET A 188 16.13 -5.00 12.11
N VAL A 189 16.77 -3.85 12.17
CA VAL A 189 16.12 -2.56 12.05
C VAL A 189 16.39 -2.01 10.68
N TYR A 190 15.36 -1.88 9.87
CA TYR A 190 15.44 -1.32 8.52
C TYR A 190 14.91 0.11 8.49
N ARG A 191 15.65 0.99 7.84
CA ARG A 191 15.15 2.29 7.37
C ARG A 191 14.75 2.08 5.92
N VAL A 192 13.47 2.18 5.65
CA VAL A 192 12.89 1.93 4.33
C VAL A 192 12.35 3.24 3.78
N GLN A 193 12.81 3.62 2.60
CA GLN A 193 12.24 4.73 1.86
C GLN A 193 11.29 4.19 0.79
N LEU A 194 10.03 4.56 0.88
CA LEU A 194 8.96 4.08 0.00
C LEU A 194 8.37 5.24 -0.79
N ASP A 195 8.52 5.19 -2.11
CA ASP A 195 7.90 6.15 -3.03
C ASP A 195 6.51 5.68 -3.46
N ALA A 196 5.50 6.38 -2.99
CA ALA A 196 4.11 5.98 -3.13
C ALA A 196 3.57 6.20 -4.55
N VAL A 197 2.81 5.22 -5.03
CA VAL A 197 2.03 5.36 -6.27
C VAL A 197 0.70 6.06 -5.94
N GLY A 198 0.46 7.21 -6.53
CA GLY A 198 -0.78 7.96 -6.33
C GLY A 198 -2.03 7.16 -6.70
N LEU A 199 -3.14 7.40 -5.98
CA LEU A 199 -4.43 6.71 -6.20
C LEU A 199 -4.98 6.92 -7.62
N GLY A 200 -4.68 8.05 -8.26
CA GLY A 200 -5.11 8.34 -9.64
C GLY A 200 -4.36 7.55 -10.72
N ARG A 201 -3.28 6.83 -10.38
CA ARG A 201 -2.59 5.96 -11.34
C ARG A 201 -3.28 4.61 -11.42
N ARG A 202 -3.46 4.10 -12.63
CA ARG A 202 -3.96 2.74 -12.84
C ARG A 202 -2.95 1.72 -12.30
N LEU A 203 -3.44 0.82 -11.46
CA LEU A 203 -2.68 -0.30 -10.91
C LEU A 203 -3.54 -1.55 -11.10
N VAL A 204 -3.15 -2.41 -12.02
CA VAL A 204 -3.81 -3.70 -12.24
C VAL A 204 -2.85 -4.78 -11.82
N VAL A 205 -3.27 -5.61 -10.86
CA VAL A 205 -2.52 -6.76 -10.37
C VAL A 205 -3.33 -8.00 -10.71
N PRO A 206 -2.88 -8.84 -11.65
CA PRO A 206 -3.59 -10.07 -11.97
C PRO A 206 -3.73 -10.96 -10.73
N ALA A 207 -4.90 -11.57 -10.54
CA ALA A 207 -5.05 -12.64 -9.57
C ALA A 207 -4.28 -13.88 -10.06
N LEU A 208 -3.64 -14.57 -9.13
CA LEU A 208 -3.02 -15.85 -9.43
C LEU A 208 -4.11 -16.88 -9.72
N THR A 209 -4.06 -17.51 -10.87
CA THR A 209 -4.95 -18.61 -11.28
C THR A 209 -4.56 -19.93 -10.64
#